data_92d81d30cb453cf5a397d7da3206b976
#
_entry.id   92d81d30cb453cf5a397d7da3206b976
#
_cell.length_a   1.000
_cell.length_b   1.000
_cell.length_c   1.000
_cell.angle_alpha   90.00
_cell.angle_beta   90.00
_cell.angle_gamma   90.00
#
_symmetry.space_group_name_H-M   'P 1'
#
loop_
_entity.id
_entity.type
_entity.pdbx_description
1 polymer ?
#
loop_
_entity_poly.entity_id
_entity_poly.type
_entity_poly.pdbx_seq_one_letter_code
_entity_poly.pdbx_strand_id
1 'polypeptide(L)'
;MIWAVKFILKFELQPKKRNYEYGFYWYFYLDGTIQLEVKLTGVIGVSAVGDGGGTDTAPLVAPGIASPIHQHLFCVRLDPAIDGPNNSVIETNVEHATDGAHPYGAGFR
;
A
#
# COMPACT_ATOMS: atom_id res chain seq x y z
N MET A 1 8.35 18.04 15.97
CA MET A 1 6.86 18.06 15.91
C MET A 1 6.47 17.40 14.62
N ILE A 2 5.53 16.47 14.63
CA ILE A 2 5.04 15.76 13.44
C ILE A 2 3.61 16.23 13.21
N TRP A 3 3.31 16.67 11.99
CA TRP A 3 1.94 16.93 11.57
C TRP A 3 1.44 15.72 10.79
N ALA A 4 0.34 15.12 11.20
CA ALA A 4 -0.26 14.00 10.52
C ALA A 4 -1.65 14.38 10.00
N VAL A 5 -1.88 14.14 8.71
CA VAL A 5 -3.19 14.27 8.09
C VAL A 5 -3.69 12.88 7.71
N LYS A 6 -4.86 12.54 8.24
CA LYS A 6 -5.47 11.22 8.04
C LYS A 6 -6.68 11.35 7.12
N PHE A 7 -6.65 10.63 6.00
CA PHE A 7 -7.82 10.42 5.15
C PHE A 7 -8.26 8.96 5.24
N ILE A 8 -9.51 8.73 5.58
CA ILE A 8 -10.09 7.38 5.56
C ILE A 8 -11.12 7.35 4.44
N LEU A 9 -10.86 6.52 3.43
CA LEU A 9 -11.82 6.22 2.38
C LEU A 9 -12.50 4.89 2.70
N LYS A 10 -13.81 4.93 2.83
CA LYS A 10 -14.62 3.72 2.95
C LYS A 10 -15.22 3.42 1.59
N PHE A 11 -14.76 2.35 0.95
CA PHE A 11 -15.31 1.90 -0.31
C PHE A 11 -16.54 1.01 -0.09
N GLU A 12 -17.65 1.42 -0.67
CA GLU A 12 -18.90 0.69 -0.68
C GLU A 12 -19.15 0.19 -2.11
N LEU A 13 -18.79 -1.05 -2.39
CA LEU A 13 -19.11 -1.68 -3.70
C LEU A 13 -20.54 -2.20 -3.79
N GLN A 14 -21.27 -2.20 -2.67
CA GLN A 14 -22.70 -2.54 -2.62
C GLN A 14 -23.40 -1.73 -1.51
N PRO A 15 -24.67 -1.32 -1.69
CA PRO A 15 -25.36 -0.41 -0.78
C PRO A 15 -25.65 -0.97 0.63
N LYS A 16 -25.19 -2.17 0.96
CA LYS A 16 -25.53 -2.81 2.24
C LYS A 16 -24.36 -3.40 3.04
N LYS A 17 -23.13 -3.43 2.53
CA LYS A 17 -21.97 -3.99 3.29
C LYS A 17 -20.69 -3.22 2.98
N ARG A 18 -20.21 -2.48 3.97
CA ARG A 18 -18.88 -1.86 3.97
C ARG A 18 -17.87 -2.92 4.39
N ASN A 19 -17.23 -3.60 3.43
CA ASN A 19 -16.30 -4.67 3.73
C ASN A 19 -14.88 -4.18 3.95
N TYR A 20 -14.44 -3.17 3.19
CA TYR A 20 -13.07 -2.70 3.18
C TYR A 20 -12.96 -1.26 3.66
N GLU A 21 -11.91 -1.00 4.42
CA GLU A 21 -11.54 0.34 4.86
C GLU A 21 -10.10 0.61 4.43
N TYR A 22 -9.88 1.73 3.74
CA TYR A 22 -8.54 2.17 3.33
C TYR A 22 -8.21 3.47 4.05
N GLY A 23 -7.13 3.45 4.83
CA GLY A 23 -6.59 4.62 5.50
C GLY A 23 -5.36 5.13 4.76
N PHE A 24 -5.36 6.39 4.36
CA PHE A 24 -4.21 7.07 3.79
C PHE A 24 -3.72 8.07 4.81
N TYR A 25 -2.47 7.90 5.26
CA TYR A 25 -1.87 8.69 6.32
C TYR A 25 -0.68 9.44 5.75
N TRP A 26 -0.71 10.76 5.80
CA TRP A 26 0.38 11.62 5.42
C TRP A 26 1.05 12.18 6.66
N TYR A 27 2.35 12.01 6.74
CA TYR A 27 3.18 12.53 7.82
C TYR A 27 4.15 13.54 7.25
N PHE A 28 4.19 14.70 7.86
CA PHE A 28 5.09 15.80 7.50
C PHE A 28 6.05 16.03 8.66
N TYR A 29 7.33 15.92 8.38
CA TYR A 29 8.38 16.06 9.38
C TYR A 29 9.05 17.41 9.26
N LEU A 30 9.69 17.89 10.36
CA LEU A 30 10.37 19.19 10.38
C LEU A 30 11.62 19.23 9.51
N ASP A 31 12.20 18.10 9.18
CA ASP A 31 13.35 17.97 8.27
C ASP A 31 12.96 17.98 6.78
N GLY A 32 11.67 18.20 6.50
CA GLY A 32 11.14 18.21 5.13
C GLY A 32 10.73 16.83 4.61
N THR A 33 10.94 15.76 5.37
CA THR A 33 10.48 14.42 4.99
C THR A 33 8.96 14.36 4.92
N ILE A 34 8.45 13.73 3.86
CA ILE A 34 7.03 13.42 3.70
C ILE A 34 6.91 11.89 3.60
N GLN A 35 6.10 11.32 4.44
CA GLN A 35 5.83 9.88 4.45
C GLN A 35 4.36 9.63 4.15
N LEU A 36 4.08 8.66 3.27
CA LEU A 36 2.76 8.12 3.04
C LEU A 36 2.69 6.69 3.58
N GLU A 37 1.70 6.44 4.41
CA GLU A 37 1.35 5.11 4.87
C GLU A 37 -0.06 4.76 4.40
N VAL A 38 -0.24 3.57 3.83
CA VAL A 38 -1.54 3.04 3.45
C VAL A 38 -1.87 1.85 4.34
N LYS A 39 -3.00 1.93 5.05
CA LYS A 39 -3.51 0.83 5.87
C LYS A 39 -4.77 0.28 5.25
N LEU A 40 -4.75 -1.00 4.95
CA LEU A 40 -5.89 -1.74 4.45
C LEU A 40 -6.47 -2.56 5.60
N THR A 41 -7.72 -2.30 5.92
CA THR A 41 -8.45 -2.98 6.99
C THR A 41 -9.85 -3.34 6.53
N GLY A 42 -10.64 -3.89 7.43
CA GLY A 42 -12.03 -4.27 7.16
C GLY A 42 -12.24 -5.78 7.18
N VAL A 43 -13.30 -6.22 6.55
CA VAL A 43 -13.72 -7.62 6.50
C VAL A 43 -13.67 -8.12 5.07
N ILE A 44 -13.12 -9.32 4.87
CA ILE A 44 -13.07 -9.95 3.55
C ILE A 44 -14.46 -10.09 2.93
N GLY A 45 -14.58 -9.74 1.64
CA GLY A 45 -15.82 -9.94 0.88
C GLY A 45 -16.06 -11.42 0.64
N VAL A 46 -17.22 -11.93 1.02
CA VAL A 46 -17.58 -13.34 0.86
C VAL A 46 -18.93 -13.52 0.18
N SER A 47 -19.12 -14.66 -0.46
CA SER A 47 -20.37 -15.09 -1.07
C SER A 47 -20.71 -16.51 -0.62
N ALA A 48 -21.99 -16.75 -0.40
CA ALA A 48 -22.48 -18.11 -0.20
C ALA A 48 -22.38 -18.89 -1.53
N VAL A 49 -21.86 -20.09 -1.44
CA VAL A 49 -21.76 -21.03 -2.57
C VAL A 49 -22.36 -22.37 -2.14
N GLY A 50 -22.86 -23.13 -3.10
CA GLY A 50 -23.38 -24.47 -2.82
C GLY A 50 -22.28 -25.44 -2.38
N ASP A 51 -22.68 -26.65 -2.00
CA ASP A 51 -21.75 -27.71 -1.61
C ASP A 51 -20.74 -27.99 -2.74
N GLY A 52 -19.45 -27.88 -2.41
CA GLY A 52 -18.35 -28.03 -3.37
C GLY A 52 -18.04 -26.78 -4.22
N GLY A 53 -18.62 -25.63 -3.95
CA GLY A 53 -18.63 -24.44 -4.78
C GLY A 53 -17.40 -23.53 -4.76
N GLY A 54 -16.24 -23.96 -4.26
CA GLY A 54 -14.99 -23.19 -4.40
C GLY A 54 -14.41 -23.33 -5.81
N THR A 55 -13.74 -22.29 -6.29
CA THR A 55 -13.00 -22.27 -7.56
C THR A 55 -11.57 -21.77 -7.33
N ASP A 56 -10.69 -21.92 -8.32
CA ASP A 56 -9.32 -21.40 -8.24
C ASP A 56 -9.28 -19.87 -8.06
N THR A 57 -10.29 -19.17 -8.56
CA THR A 57 -10.42 -17.71 -8.43
C THR A 57 -11.25 -17.26 -7.23
N ALA A 58 -11.95 -18.18 -6.58
CA ALA A 58 -12.78 -17.94 -5.40
C ALA A 58 -12.74 -19.17 -4.46
N PRO A 59 -11.63 -19.40 -3.76
CA PRO A 59 -11.51 -20.54 -2.85
C PRO A 59 -12.48 -20.43 -1.67
N LEU A 60 -12.80 -21.60 -1.10
CA LEU A 60 -13.57 -21.66 0.12
C LEU A 60 -12.76 -21.12 1.29
N VAL A 61 -13.33 -20.21 2.05
CA VAL A 61 -12.79 -19.65 3.29
C VAL A 61 -13.48 -20.21 4.53
N ALA A 62 -14.66 -20.81 4.33
CA ALA A 62 -15.40 -21.58 5.32
C ALA A 62 -16.36 -22.54 4.58
N PRO A 63 -16.98 -23.55 5.26
CA PRO A 63 -17.96 -24.40 4.63
C PRO A 63 -19.08 -23.62 3.94
N GLY A 64 -19.24 -23.81 2.62
CA GLY A 64 -20.25 -23.14 1.82
C GLY A 64 -20.04 -21.62 1.60
N ILE A 65 -18.87 -21.11 1.92
CA ILE A 65 -18.53 -19.68 1.78
C ILE A 65 -17.23 -19.54 0.99
N ALA A 66 -17.26 -18.81 -0.11
CA ALA A 66 -16.10 -18.50 -0.94
C ALA A 66 -15.77 -17.01 -0.92
N SER A 67 -14.50 -16.69 -1.10
CA SER A 67 -14.01 -15.32 -1.29
C SER A 67 -13.24 -15.21 -2.58
N PRO A 68 -13.56 -14.24 -3.47
CA PRO A 68 -12.81 -14.05 -4.69
C PRO A 68 -11.41 -13.54 -4.39
N ILE A 69 -10.41 -14.12 -5.08
CA ILE A 69 -9.05 -13.59 -5.08
C ILE A 69 -9.05 -12.30 -5.89
N HIS A 70 -8.55 -11.23 -5.31
CA HIS A 70 -8.46 -9.93 -5.95
C HIS A 70 -7.29 -9.11 -5.40
N GLN A 71 -6.94 -8.04 -6.10
CA GLN A 71 -5.86 -7.14 -5.74
C GLN A 71 -6.40 -5.71 -5.57
N HIS A 72 -5.77 -4.97 -4.67
CA HIS A 72 -5.98 -3.54 -4.51
C HIS A 72 -4.69 -2.82 -4.89
N LEU A 73 -4.77 -1.98 -5.92
CA LEU A 73 -3.64 -1.22 -6.42
C LEU A 73 -3.85 0.26 -6.07
N PHE A 74 -2.81 0.87 -5.54
CA PHE A 74 -2.81 2.29 -5.19
C PHE A 74 -1.79 3.02 -6.03
N CYS A 75 -2.14 4.20 -6.51
CA CYS A 75 -1.25 5.09 -7.21
C CYS A 75 -1.33 6.46 -6.56
N VAL A 76 -0.17 7.06 -6.32
CA VAL A 76 -0.05 8.42 -5.81
C VAL A 76 0.68 9.26 -6.84
N ARG A 77 0.06 10.36 -7.25
CA ARG A 77 0.72 11.39 -8.04
C ARG A 77 1.16 12.51 -7.11
N LEU A 78 2.44 12.83 -7.17
CA LEU A 78 3.03 13.96 -6.47
C LEU A 78 3.47 15.00 -7.50
N ASP A 79 3.15 16.26 -7.23
CA ASP A 79 3.53 17.39 -8.06
C ASP A 79 4.03 18.52 -7.13
N PRO A 80 5.22 18.34 -6.54
CA PRO A 80 5.78 19.31 -5.61
C PRO A 80 6.22 20.57 -6.34
N ALA A 81 5.97 21.72 -5.73
CA ALA A 81 6.43 23.03 -6.19
C ALA A 81 7.39 23.63 -5.15
N ILE A 82 8.48 22.92 -4.87
CA ILE A 82 9.48 23.34 -3.91
C ILE A 82 10.35 24.40 -4.56
N ASP A 83 10.25 25.62 -4.06
CA ASP A 83 10.97 26.78 -4.60
C ASP A 83 10.75 27.02 -6.11
N GLY A 84 9.57 26.65 -6.58
CA GLY A 84 9.15 26.82 -7.98
C GLY A 84 8.71 25.51 -8.65
N PRO A 85 8.31 25.57 -9.94
CA PRO A 85 7.76 24.40 -10.64
C PRO A 85 8.84 23.45 -11.22
N ASN A 86 10.09 23.87 -11.28
CA ASN A 86 11.17 23.12 -11.93
C ASN A 86 11.90 22.23 -10.92
N ASN A 87 11.28 21.11 -10.55
CA ASN A 87 11.85 20.17 -9.60
C ASN A 87 12.36 18.92 -10.31
N SER A 88 13.33 18.24 -9.70
CA SER A 88 13.85 16.95 -10.13
C SER A 88 13.56 15.90 -9.07
N VAL A 89 13.27 14.68 -9.51
CA VAL A 89 13.12 13.53 -8.64
C VAL A 89 14.39 12.70 -8.71
N ILE A 90 14.96 12.40 -7.56
CA ILE A 90 16.14 11.54 -7.44
C ILE A 90 15.75 10.33 -6.60
N GLU A 91 15.93 9.15 -7.16
CA GLU A 91 15.85 7.90 -6.41
C GLU A 91 17.24 7.54 -5.88
N THR A 92 17.34 7.32 -4.58
CA THR A 92 18.60 6.93 -3.93
C THR A 92 18.44 5.54 -3.34
N ASN A 93 19.28 4.62 -3.81
CA ASN A 93 19.38 3.26 -3.29
C ASN A 93 20.79 3.01 -2.77
N VAL A 94 20.91 2.05 -1.87
CA VAL A 94 22.19 1.58 -1.35
C VAL A 94 22.52 0.26 -2.03
N GLU A 95 23.68 0.20 -2.69
CA GLU A 95 24.20 -1.01 -3.31
C GLU A 95 25.43 -1.50 -2.58
N HIS A 96 25.57 -2.82 -2.51
CA HIS A 96 26.77 -3.43 -1.98
C HIS A 96 27.96 -3.19 -2.94
N ALA A 97 29.09 -2.69 -2.43
CA ALA A 97 30.28 -2.48 -3.23
C ALA A 97 30.90 -3.82 -3.67
N THR A 98 31.05 -4.01 -4.99
CA THR A 98 31.59 -5.24 -5.60
C THR A 98 32.96 -5.05 -6.22
N ASP A 99 33.58 -3.89 -6.03
CA ASP A 99 34.84 -3.46 -6.66
C ASP A 99 36.09 -4.11 -6.05
N GLY A 100 35.94 -4.99 -5.06
CA GLY A 100 37.04 -5.68 -4.37
C GLY A 100 37.80 -4.80 -3.37
N ALA A 101 37.48 -3.51 -3.25
CA ALA A 101 38.07 -2.62 -2.25
C ALA A 101 37.63 -2.96 -0.82
N HIS A 102 36.53 -3.68 -0.71
CA HIS A 102 35.93 -4.07 0.57
C HIS A 102 35.65 -5.57 0.60
N PRO A 103 36.68 -6.43 0.77
CA PRO A 103 36.54 -7.89 0.64
C PRO A 103 35.59 -8.53 1.66
N TYR A 104 35.24 -7.81 2.72
CA TYR A 104 34.30 -8.29 3.75
C TYR A 104 32.89 -7.70 3.57
N GLY A 105 32.60 -7.07 2.46
CA GLY A 105 31.28 -6.54 2.16
C GLY A 105 30.85 -5.33 3.01
N ALA A 106 31.81 -4.61 3.58
CA ALA A 106 31.53 -3.46 4.45
C ALA A 106 31.38 -2.11 3.71
N GLY A 107 31.49 -2.11 2.38
CA GLY A 107 31.37 -0.90 1.56
C GLY A 107 29.99 -0.80 0.87
N PHE A 108 29.47 0.43 0.81
CA PHE A 108 28.25 0.78 0.08
C PHE A 108 28.53 1.98 -0.82
N ARG A 109 27.83 2.11 -1.92
CA ARG A 109 27.80 3.27 -2.81
C ARG A 109 26.37 3.64 -3.21
#